data_cf93e3f27d6bfe611502be5f9c04ea20
#
_entry.id   cf93e3f27d6bfe611502be5f9c04ea20
#
_cell.length_a   1.000
_cell.length_b   1.000
_cell.length_c   1.000
_cell.angle_alpha   90.00
_cell.angle_beta   90.00
_cell.angle_gamma   90.00
#
_symmetry.space_group_name_H-M   'P 1'
#
loop_
_entity.id
_entity.type
_entity.pdbx_description
1 polymer ?
#
loop_
_entity_poly.entity_id
_entity_poly.type
_entity_poly.pdbx_seq_one_letter_code
_entity_poly.pdbx_strand_id
1 'polypeptide(L)'
;MRLQRALARAGVTSRRKAEELIRAGRVKVDGAVAVLGQSVDPEGQRVTVDGRVVRPGRTVWLALNKPLGYVVSRGDPEGRPTVFHLLPKVPGLTYVGRLDVMTSGLLLLTTDGAAAHRLMHPRFAVPRTYWLGAHGLEAQAVQRALAGRIVIDDRPVRIVASRVRLARGGVEVEVTLAEGRQRIVRRLAEQLGLKVEWLHRVAYGPVRLGKLPEGRHRALTAHEIREIERLHGPA
;
A
#
# COMPACT_ATOMS: atom_id res chain seq x y z
N MET A 1 11.33 -0.65 -19.73
CA MET A 1 11.10 -1.36 -18.46
C MET A 1 11.24 -2.87 -18.63
N ARG A 2 11.36 -3.69 -17.57
CA ARG A 2 11.40 -5.17 -17.69
C ARG A 2 10.10 -5.71 -18.27
N LEU A 3 10.19 -6.64 -19.24
CA LEU A 3 9.04 -7.17 -19.99
C LEU A 3 7.97 -7.79 -19.10
N GLN A 4 8.30 -8.63 -18.09
CA GLN A 4 7.35 -9.20 -17.16
C GLN A 4 6.60 -8.13 -16.34
N ARG A 5 7.22 -6.95 -16.14
CA ARG A 5 6.57 -5.82 -15.51
C ARG A 5 5.60 -5.12 -16.44
N ALA A 6 5.96 -4.99 -17.73
CA ALA A 6 5.08 -4.43 -18.76
C ALA A 6 3.80 -5.28 -18.89
N LEU A 7 3.94 -6.61 -18.97
CA LEU A 7 2.82 -7.56 -19.04
C LEU A 7 1.92 -7.48 -17.79
N ALA A 8 2.52 -7.39 -16.61
CA ALA A 8 1.75 -7.27 -15.37
C ALA A 8 1.00 -5.93 -15.28
N ARG A 9 1.63 -4.81 -15.71
CA ARG A 9 0.99 -3.50 -15.77
C ARG A 9 -0.16 -3.45 -16.77
N ALA A 10 -0.01 -4.14 -17.88
CA ALA A 10 -1.07 -4.29 -18.88
C ALA A 10 -2.21 -5.23 -18.42
N GLY A 11 -2.08 -5.84 -17.24
CA GLY A 11 -3.09 -6.72 -16.67
C GLY A 11 -3.17 -8.11 -17.29
N VAL A 12 -2.18 -8.51 -18.09
CA VAL A 12 -2.14 -9.84 -18.71
C VAL A 12 -2.08 -10.93 -17.64
N THR A 13 -1.14 -10.78 -16.69
CA THR A 13 -0.98 -11.73 -15.57
C THR A 13 -0.06 -11.16 -14.47
N SER A 14 0.20 -11.92 -13.39
CA SER A 14 1.20 -11.53 -12.39
C SER A 14 2.63 -11.56 -12.98
N ARG A 15 3.58 -10.84 -12.37
CA ARG A 15 4.99 -10.84 -12.82
C ARG A 15 5.60 -12.24 -12.90
N ARG A 16 5.34 -13.10 -11.90
CA ARG A 16 5.83 -14.50 -11.89
C ARG A 16 5.25 -15.31 -13.05
N LYS A 17 3.94 -15.26 -13.24
CA LYS A 17 3.29 -15.94 -14.38
C LYS A 17 3.72 -15.33 -15.72
N ALA A 18 4.02 -14.05 -15.79
CA ALA A 18 4.58 -13.44 -17.00
C ALA A 18 5.97 -14.00 -17.33
N GLU A 19 6.81 -14.26 -16.34
CA GLU A 19 8.10 -14.95 -16.53
C GLU A 19 7.93 -16.38 -17.04
N GLU A 20 6.90 -17.09 -16.58
CA GLU A 20 6.54 -18.43 -17.09
C GLU A 20 6.11 -18.35 -18.57
N LEU A 21 5.28 -17.38 -18.95
CA LEU A 21 4.90 -17.16 -20.35
C LEU A 21 6.09 -16.82 -21.26
N ILE A 22 7.05 -16.03 -20.75
CA ILE A 22 8.27 -15.69 -21.50
C ILE A 22 9.12 -16.94 -21.69
N ARG A 23 9.35 -17.75 -20.66
CA ARG A 23 10.10 -19.02 -20.77
C ARG A 23 9.45 -20.01 -21.72
N ALA A 24 8.12 -20.03 -21.78
CA ALA A 24 7.36 -20.86 -22.67
C ALA A 24 7.33 -20.37 -24.15
N GLY A 25 8.06 -19.29 -24.48
CA GLY A 25 8.12 -18.72 -25.84
C GLY A 25 6.81 -18.08 -26.32
N ARG A 26 5.84 -17.87 -25.41
CA ARG A 26 4.49 -17.36 -25.74
C ARG A 26 4.43 -15.84 -25.88
N VAL A 27 5.54 -15.14 -25.57
CA VAL A 27 5.66 -13.69 -25.63
C VAL A 27 6.59 -13.30 -26.77
N LYS A 28 6.17 -12.34 -27.60
CA LYS A 28 7.01 -11.77 -28.67
C LYS A 28 7.11 -10.26 -28.53
N VAL A 29 8.27 -9.71 -28.86
CA VAL A 29 8.52 -8.26 -28.95
C VAL A 29 8.96 -7.97 -30.37
N ASP A 30 8.23 -7.11 -31.08
CA ASP A 30 8.44 -6.77 -32.49
C ASP A 30 8.57 -8.01 -33.41
N GLY A 31 7.79 -9.07 -33.09
CA GLY A 31 7.76 -10.33 -33.83
C GLY A 31 8.79 -11.37 -33.36
N ALA A 32 9.85 -11.00 -32.68
CA ALA A 32 10.85 -11.92 -32.13
C ALA A 32 10.42 -12.52 -30.80
N VAL A 33 10.72 -13.80 -30.55
CA VAL A 33 10.45 -14.45 -29.27
C VAL A 33 11.25 -13.78 -28.16
N ALA A 34 10.55 -13.39 -27.11
CA ALA A 34 11.16 -12.69 -25.98
C ALA A 34 11.95 -13.63 -25.09
N VAL A 35 13.01 -13.12 -24.46
CA VAL A 35 13.82 -13.85 -23.49
C VAL A 35 13.63 -13.33 -22.07
N LEU A 36 13.88 -14.20 -21.09
CA LEU A 36 13.77 -13.82 -19.68
C LEU A 36 14.76 -12.69 -19.34
N GLY A 37 14.27 -11.69 -18.59
CA GLY A 37 15.11 -10.54 -18.23
C GLY A 37 15.15 -9.42 -19.28
N GLN A 38 14.55 -9.62 -20.45
CA GLN A 38 14.46 -8.61 -21.51
C GLN A 38 13.78 -7.33 -20.98
N SER A 39 14.28 -6.18 -21.43
CA SER A 39 13.63 -4.89 -21.26
C SER A 39 12.87 -4.52 -22.52
N VAL A 40 11.83 -3.75 -22.39
CA VAL A 40 10.97 -3.29 -23.48
C VAL A 40 10.59 -1.84 -23.26
N ASP A 41 10.42 -1.11 -24.36
CA ASP A 41 9.69 0.15 -24.40
C ASP A 41 8.20 -0.14 -24.71
N PRO A 42 7.30 -0.03 -23.73
CA PRO A 42 5.90 -0.42 -23.93
C PRO A 42 5.13 0.52 -24.87
N GLU A 43 5.66 1.71 -25.16
CA GLU A 43 5.03 2.70 -26.03
C GLU A 43 5.58 2.60 -27.46
N GLY A 44 6.87 2.30 -27.61
CA GLY A 44 7.54 2.19 -28.90
C GLY A 44 7.60 0.78 -29.48
N GLN A 45 7.50 -0.27 -28.65
CA GLN A 45 7.63 -1.67 -29.11
C GLN A 45 6.31 -2.43 -29.05
N ARG A 46 6.08 -3.26 -30.06
CA ARG A 46 4.90 -4.12 -30.14
C ARG A 46 5.12 -5.41 -29.35
N VAL A 47 4.44 -5.52 -28.21
CA VAL A 47 4.43 -6.75 -27.39
C VAL A 47 3.21 -7.58 -27.70
N THR A 48 3.39 -8.90 -27.92
CA THR A 48 2.27 -9.83 -28.08
C THR A 48 2.41 -11.02 -27.13
N VAL A 49 1.27 -11.56 -26.69
CA VAL A 49 1.17 -12.81 -25.93
C VAL A 49 0.16 -13.69 -26.67
N ASP A 50 0.58 -14.89 -27.05
CA ASP A 50 -0.22 -15.83 -27.87
C ASP A 50 -0.79 -15.15 -29.11
N GLY A 51 -0.01 -14.31 -29.77
CA GLY A 51 -0.40 -13.55 -30.97
C GLY A 51 -1.27 -12.31 -30.70
N ARG A 52 -1.79 -12.11 -29.48
CA ARG A 52 -2.62 -10.95 -29.13
C ARG A 52 -1.75 -9.79 -28.68
N VAL A 53 -1.99 -8.59 -29.23
CA VAL A 53 -1.27 -7.38 -28.87
C VAL A 53 -1.58 -6.96 -27.45
N VAL A 54 -0.53 -6.75 -26.66
CA VAL A 54 -0.60 -6.21 -25.30
C VAL A 54 -0.35 -4.72 -25.34
N ARG A 55 -1.32 -3.93 -24.89
CA ARG A 55 -1.19 -2.47 -24.78
C ARG A 55 -1.01 -2.07 -23.33
N PRO A 56 -0.12 -1.13 -23.02
CA PRO A 56 -0.03 -0.57 -21.67
C PRO A 56 -1.36 0.06 -21.27
N GLY A 57 -1.90 -0.35 -20.14
CA GLY A 57 -3.06 0.31 -19.56
C GLY A 57 -2.70 1.70 -19.01
N ARG A 58 -3.68 2.62 -18.96
CA ARG A 58 -3.51 3.90 -18.26
C ARG A 58 -3.14 3.66 -16.79
N THR A 59 -2.30 4.53 -16.25
CA THR A 59 -2.00 4.50 -14.82
C THR A 59 -3.26 4.87 -14.02
N VAL A 60 -3.67 3.95 -13.15
CA VAL A 60 -4.81 4.14 -12.25
C VAL A 60 -4.30 4.25 -10.83
N TRP A 61 -4.85 5.21 -10.09
CA TRP A 61 -4.64 5.37 -8.66
C TRP A 61 -5.98 5.44 -7.94
N LEU A 62 -6.15 4.61 -6.90
CA LEU A 62 -7.34 4.58 -6.06
C LEU A 62 -6.96 4.71 -4.59
N ALA A 63 -7.80 5.41 -3.84
CA ALA A 63 -7.87 5.38 -2.39
C ALA A 63 -9.12 4.60 -1.99
N LEU A 64 -8.95 3.61 -1.13
CA LEU A 64 -10.04 2.83 -0.52
C LEU A 64 -10.07 3.12 0.97
N ASN A 65 -11.25 3.38 1.53
CA ASN A 65 -11.46 3.28 2.98
C ASN A 65 -11.77 1.81 3.30
N LYS A 66 -10.73 1.06 3.64
CA LYS A 66 -10.85 -0.37 3.93
C LYS A 66 -11.65 -0.61 5.21
N PRO A 67 -12.75 -1.37 5.18
CA PRO A 67 -13.45 -1.80 6.39
C PRO A 67 -12.69 -2.88 7.16
N LEU A 68 -13.10 -3.13 8.38
CA LEU A 68 -12.66 -4.31 9.15
C LEU A 68 -13.10 -5.61 8.45
N GLY A 69 -12.45 -6.72 8.74
CA GLY A 69 -12.81 -8.04 8.21
C GLY A 69 -12.28 -8.36 6.81
N TYR A 70 -11.83 -7.38 6.04
CA TYR A 70 -11.31 -7.58 4.68
C TYR A 70 -9.80 -7.81 4.66
N VAL A 71 -9.37 -8.82 3.90
CA VAL A 71 -7.95 -9.16 3.69
C VAL A 71 -7.37 -8.33 2.54
N VAL A 72 -6.16 -7.80 2.71
CA VAL A 72 -5.41 -7.12 1.65
C VAL A 72 -4.60 -8.15 0.87
N SER A 73 -5.27 -8.90 0.01
CA SER A 73 -4.71 -9.95 -0.86
C SER A 73 -5.55 -10.09 -2.12
N ARG A 74 -4.98 -10.68 -3.18
CA ARG A 74 -5.74 -11.06 -4.39
C ARG A 74 -6.60 -12.30 -4.22
N GLY A 75 -6.25 -13.15 -3.27
CA GLY A 75 -6.99 -14.33 -2.86
C GLY A 75 -6.68 -14.64 -1.41
N ASP A 76 -7.56 -15.37 -0.77
CA ASP A 76 -7.40 -15.81 0.61
C ASP A 76 -7.72 -17.29 0.72
N PRO A 77 -6.78 -18.13 1.21
CA PRO A 77 -7.01 -19.58 1.35
C PRO A 77 -8.14 -19.94 2.32
N GLU A 78 -8.44 -19.05 3.28
CA GLU A 78 -9.51 -19.23 4.27
C GLU A 78 -10.87 -18.72 3.78
N GLY A 79 -10.96 -18.25 2.51
CA GLY A 79 -12.21 -17.77 1.91
C GLY A 79 -12.71 -16.41 2.44
N ARG A 80 -11.92 -15.68 3.22
CA ARG A 80 -12.29 -14.36 3.73
C ARG A 80 -12.42 -13.35 2.58
N PRO A 81 -13.32 -12.35 2.69
CA PRO A 81 -13.45 -11.33 1.66
C PRO A 81 -12.16 -10.51 1.51
N THR A 82 -11.73 -10.30 0.28
CA THR A 82 -10.57 -9.46 -0.01
C THR A 82 -11.00 -8.05 -0.39
N VAL A 83 -10.09 -7.08 -0.25
CA VAL A 83 -10.33 -5.68 -0.65
C VAL A 83 -10.71 -5.53 -2.13
N PHE A 84 -10.37 -6.51 -2.97
CA PHE A 84 -10.71 -6.46 -4.40
C PHE A 84 -12.21 -6.65 -4.68
N HIS A 85 -13.00 -7.17 -3.72
CA HIS A 85 -14.47 -7.21 -3.83
C HIS A 85 -15.11 -5.80 -3.72
N LEU A 86 -14.38 -4.84 -3.14
CA LEU A 86 -14.83 -3.44 -2.97
C LEU A 86 -14.38 -2.52 -4.12
N LEU A 87 -13.66 -3.05 -5.11
CA LEU A 87 -12.96 -2.26 -6.12
C LEU A 87 -13.46 -2.59 -7.52
N PRO A 88 -13.36 -1.65 -8.46
CA PRO A 88 -13.62 -1.94 -9.86
C PRO A 88 -12.61 -2.95 -10.40
N LYS A 89 -13.03 -3.74 -11.38
CA LYS A 89 -12.14 -4.68 -12.08
C LYS A 89 -11.17 -3.92 -12.99
N VAL A 90 -10.05 -3.48 -12.44
CA VAL A 90 -8.99 -2.79 -13.17
C VAL A 90 -7.83 -3.77 -13.39
N PRO A 91 -7.50 -4.11 -14.66
CA PRO A 91 -6.34 -4.95 -14.97
C PRO A 91 -5.05 -4.36 -14.41
N GLY A 92 -4.21 -5.20 -13.81
CA GLY A 92 -2.92 -4.76 -13.23
C GLY A 92 -3.01 -4.00 -11.91
N LEU A 93 -4.21 -3.70 -11.37
CA LEU A 93 -4.35 -3.01 -10.09
C LEU A 93 -3.68 -3.79 -8.96
N THR A 94 -2.87 -3.14 -8.14
CA THR A 94 -2.21 -3.72 -6.96
C THR A 94 -2.32 -2.78 -5.77
N TYR A 95 -2.14 -3.31 -4.57
CA TYR A 95 -2.17 -2.51 -3.34
C TYR A 95 -0.79 -1.95 -2.98
N VAL A 96 -0.78 -0.79 -2.33
CA VAL A 96 0.40 -0.12 -1.79
C VAL A 96 0.48 -0.38 -0.29
N GLY A 97 1.27 -1.36 0.10
CA GLY A 97 1.32 -1.86 1.46
C GLY A 97 0.04 -2.62 1.84
N ARG A 98 -0.01 -3.04 3.08
CA ARG A 98 -1.15 -3.78 3.61
C ARG A 98 -1.68 -3.14 4.89
N LEU A 99 -2.92 -3.45 5.20
CA LEU A 99 -3.54 -3.28 6.50
C LEU A 99 -3.97 -4.67 6.98
N ASP A 100 -3.82 -4.93 8.25
CA ASP A 100 -4.32 -6.18 8.86
C ASP A 100 -5.84 -6.26 8.74
N VAL A 101 -6.39 -7.46 8.91
CA VAL A 101 -7.85 -7.70 8.85
C VAL A 101 -8.61 -6.78 9.81
N MET A 102 -8.08 -6.66 11.04
CA MET A 102 -8.63 -5.82 12.11
C MET A 102 -8.06 -4.39 12.13
N THR A 103 -7.64 -3.88 10.98
CA THR A 103 -7.22 -2.49 10.80
C THR A 103 -7.99 -1.90 9.62
N SER A 104 -8.65 -0.78 9.86
CA SER A 104 -9.45 -0.06 8.86
C SER A 104 -8.71 1.15 8.27
N GLY A 105 -9.33 1.83 7.33
CA GLY A 105 -8.90 3.12 6.83
C GLY A 105 -8.19 3.09 5.47
N LEU A 106 -7.39 4.11 5.22
CA LEU A 106 -6.83 4.41 3.92
C LEU A 106 -5.91 3.30 3.40
N LEU A 107 -6.30 2.68 2.30
CA LEU A 107 -5.48 1.79 1.50
C LEU A 107 -5.32 2.38 0.10
N LEU A 108 -4.09 2.55 -0.35
CA LEU A 108 -3.81 3.00 -1.72
C LEU A 108 -3.65 1.80 -2.65
N LEU A 109 -4.15 1.95 -3.89
CA LEU A 109 -4.01 0.95 -4.94
C LEU A 109 -3.59 1.64 -6.24
N THR A 110 -2.80 0.95 -7.05
CA THR A 110 -2.35 1.48 -8.35
C THR A 110 -2.03 0.38 -9.35
N THR A 111 -2.03 0.73 -10.62
CA THR A 111 -1.45 -0.08 -11.69
C THR A 111 0.05 0.20 -11.90
N ASP A 112 0.59 1.26 -11.28
CA ASP A 112 2.04 1.53 -11.27
C ASP A 112 2.75 0.81 -10.12
N GLY A 113 3.16 -0.42 -10.37
CA GLY A 113 3.90 -1.22 -9.39
C GLY A 113 5.29 -0.68 -9.04
N ALA A 114 5.84 0.31 -9.78
CA ALA A 114 7.10 0.97 -9.41
C ALA A 114 6.86 2.03 -8.35
N ALA A 115 5.86 2.86 -8.57
CA ALA A 115 5.45 3.84 -7.60
C ALA A 115 4.96 3.16 -6.30
N ALA A 116 4.19 2.06 -6.43
CA ALA A 116 3.81 1.23 -5.29
C ALA A 116 5.03 0.75 -4.49
N HIS A 117 6.03 0.18 -5.17
CA HIS A 117 7.26 -0.28 -4.53
C HIS A 117 8.00 0.86 -3.82
N ARG A 118 8.15 2.02 -4.47
CA ARG A 118 8.80 3.19 -3.87
C ARG A 118 8.07 3.67 -2.61
N LEU A 119 6.76 3.80 -2.65
CA LEU A 119 5.96 4.19 -1.48
C LEU A 119 6.12 3.22 -0.29
N MET A 120 6.33 1.94 -0.57
CA MET A 120 6.48 0.92 0.48
C MET A 120 7.91 0.78 1.01
N HIS A 121 8.91 1.10 0.19
CA HIS A 121 10.30 0.77 0.51
C HIS A 121 10.83 1.63 1.69
N PRO A 122 11.44 1.03 2.72
CA PRO A 122 11.84 1.72 3.95
C PRO A 122 12.80 2.90 3.76
N ARG A 123 13.61 2.89 2.69
CA ARG A 123 14.57 3.97 2.39
C ARG A 123 13.91 5.32 2.14
N PHE A 124 12.67 5.32 1.64
CA PHE A 124 11.95 6.56 1.33
C PHE A 124 11.20 7.14 2.53
N ALA A 125 11.14 6.40 3.65
CA ALA A 125 10.55 6.84 4.90
C ALA A 125 9.18 7.54 4.75
N VAL A 126 8.35 7.10 3.79
CA VAL A 126 7.06 7.70 3.50
C VAL A 126 6.17 7.63 4.74
N PRO A 127 5.67 8.76 5.26
CA PRO A 127 4.93 8.78 6.52
C PRO A 127 3.54 8.14 6.38
N ARG A 128 3.09 7.48 7.44
CA ARG A 128 1.76 6.90 7.56
C ARG A 128 1.16 7.34 8.88
N THR A 129 0.00 7.97 8.82
CA THR A 129 -0.69 8.45 10.02
C THR A 129 -1.82 7.51 10.39
N TYR A 130 -1.83 7.13 11.63
CA TYR A 130 -2.84 6.25 12.23
C TYR A 130 -3.54 6.96 13.36
N TRP A 131 -4.81 6.65 13.50
CA TRP A 131 -5.64 7.03 14.63
C TRP A 131 -6.12 5.76 15.32
N LEU A 132 -5.96 5.70 16.62
CA LEU A 132 -6.34 4.52 17.40
C LEU A 132 -7.01 4.92 18.72
N GLY A 133 -7.94 4.10 19.17
CA GLY A 133 -8.46 4.12 20.52
C GLY A 133 -7.84 2.99 21.34
N ALA A 134 -7.47 3.29 22.58
CA ALA A 134 -6.82 2.34 23.46
C ALA A 134 -7.10 2.64 24.93
N HIS A 135 -6.94 1.59 25.77
CA HIS A 135 -7.00 1.68 27.24
C HIS A 135 -5.66 1.29 27.86
N GLY A 136 -5.45 1.60 29.12
CA GLY A 136 -4.34 1.10 29.93
C GLY A 136 -3.51 2.18 30.61
N LEU A 137 -3.32 3.35 30.01
CA LEU A 137 -2.56 4.45 30.59
C LEU A 137 -3.28 5.79 30.42
N GLU A 138 -2.95 6.74 31.27
CA GLU A 138 -3.40 8.12 31.16
C GLU A 138 -2.77 8.84 29.97
N ALA A 139 -3.48 9.80 29.38
CA ALA A 139 -3.08 10.52 28.18
C ALA A 139 -1.70 11.18 28.31
N GLN A 140 -1.39 11.79 29.46
CA GLN A 140 -0.07 12.43 29.68
C GLN A 140 1.06 11.41 29.71
N ALA A 141 0.86 10.22 30.30
CA ALA A 141 1.83 9.15 30.31
C ALA A 141 2.11 8.63 28.91
N VAL A 142 1.06 8.40 28.11
CA VAL A 142 1.19 8.01 26.69
C VAL A 142 1.91 9.08 25.88
N GLN A 143 1.57 10.36 26.04
CA GLN A 143 2.21 11.46 25.31
C GLN A 143 3.71 11.56 25.63
N ARG A 144 4.11 11.42 26.91
CA ARG A 144 5.52 11.41 27.32
C ARG A 144 6.27 10.22 26.73
N ALA A 145 5.67 9.04 26.77
CA ALA A 145 6.27 7.82 26.23
C ALA A 145 6.48 7.91 24.71
N LEU A 146 5.50 8.45 23.96
CA LEU A 146 5.63 8.66 22.51
C LEU A 146 6.65 9.74 22.12
N ALA A 147 6.97 10.66 23.01
CA ALA A 147 8.04 11.64 22.79
C ALA A 147 9.45 11.05 23.04
N GLY A 148 9.53 9.90 23.69
CA GLY A 148 10.78 9.21 23.99
C GLY A 148 11.27 8.29 22.86
N ARG A 149 12.45 7.70 23.09
CA ARG A 149 13.01 6.70 22.20
C ARG A 149 12.37 5.33 22.48
N ILE A 150 11.57 4.83 21.57
CA ILE A 150 10.96 3.49 21.66
C ILE A 150 11.70 2.55 20.72
N VAL A 151 12.08 1.35 21.22
CA VAL A 151 12.80 0.34 20.44
C VAL A 151 11.94 -0.92 20.35
N ILE A 152 11.75 -1.44 19.14
CA ILE A 152 11.03 -2.68 18.84
C ILE A 152 11.90 -3.51 17.89
N ASP A 153 12.19 -4.78 18.23
CA ASP A 153 13.13 -5.67 17.51
C ASP A 153 14.50 -5.00 17.31
N ASP A 154 15.09 -4.49 18.38
CA ASP A 154 16.41 -3.83 18.42
C ASP A 154 16.54 -2.62 17.46
N ARG A 155 15.42 -2.10 16.98
CA ARG A 155 15.37 -0.95 16.08
C ARG A 155 14.46 0.14 16.62
N PRO A 156 14.93 1.40 16.65
CA PRO A 156 14.08 2.51 17.06
C PRO A 156 12.86 2.65 16.14
N VAL A 157 11.71 2.95 16.74
CA VAL A 157 10.49 3.29 16.00
C VAL A 157 10.63 4.72 15.50
N ARG A 158 10.38 4.92 14.21
CA ARG A 158 10.48 6.26 13.58
C ARG A 158 9.16 7.02 13.72
N ILE A 159 8.92 7.58 14.90
CA ILE A 159 7.77 8.47 15.15
C ILE A 159 8.10 9.85 14.61
N VAL A 160 7.26 10.36 13.71
CA VAL A 160 7.38 11.71 13.10
C VAL A 160 6.57 12.71 13.88
N ALA A 161 5.38 12.33 14.32
CA ALA A 161 4.48 13.14 15.12
C ALA A 161 3.55 12.24 15.93
N SER A 162 3.12 12.75 17.08
CA SER A 162 2.09 12.10 17.89
C SER A 162 1.22 13.13 18.60
N ARG A 163 -0.05 12.78 18.78
CA ARG A 163 -1.02 13.55 19.54
C ARG A 163 -1.89 12.61 20.34
N VAL A 164 -2.04 12.88 21.62
CA VAL A 164 -2.87 12.08 22.52
C VAL A 164 -4.00 12.93 23.07
N ARG A 165 -5.20 12.37 23.14
CA ARG A 165 -6.39 13.00 23.71
C ARG A 165 -7.03 12.05 24.71
N LEU A 166 -7.66 12.61 25.74
CA LEU A 166 -8.56 11.84 26.58
C LEU A 166 -9.82 11.46 25.79
N ALA A 167 -10.23 10.23 25.94
CA ALA A 167 -11.49 9.71 25.42
C ALA A 167 -12.28 9.02 26.53
N ARG A 168 -13.58 8.79 26.29
CA ARG A 168 -14.43 8.12 27.27
C ARG A 168 -13.92 6.68 27.48
N GLY A 169 -13.39 6.41 28.67
CA GLY A 169 -12.87 5.10 29.05
C GLY A 169 -11.42 4.80 28.60
N GLY A 170 -10.68 5.77 28.04
CA GLY A 170 -9.31 5.53 27.59
C GLY A 170 -8.66 6.74 26.92
N VAL A 171 -7.87 6.48 25.90
CA VAL A 171 -7.17 7.50 25.12
C VAL A 171 -7.37 7.31 23.62
N GLU A 172 -7.40 8.41 22.90
CA GLU A 172 -7.24 8.45 21.45
C GLU A 172 -5.84 8.93 21.11
N VAL A 173 -5.18 8.21 20.24
CA VAL A 173 -3.81 8.52 19.80
C VAL A 173 -3.79 8.69 18.29
N GLU A 174 -3.34 9.84 17.82
CA GLU A 174 -2.89 10.03 16.44
C GLU A 174 -1.37 9.89 16.42
N VAL A 175 -0.86 8.96 15.61
CA VAL A 175 0.58 8.74 15.46
C VAL A 175 0.98 8.64 14.01
N THR A 176 2.02 9.37 13.62
CA THR A 176 2.62 9.34 12.29
C THR A 176 3.97 8.63 12.38
N LEU A 177 4.12 7.55 11.61
CA LEU A 177 5.35 6.76 11.55
C LEU A 177 5.98 6.86 10.15
N ALA A 178 7.30 7.06 10.08
CA ALA A 178 8.08 7.01 8.85
C ALA A 178 8.59 5.60 8.52
N GLU A 179 7.78 4.59 8.83
CA GLU A 179 8.08 3.17 8.61
C GLU A 179 6.81 2.33 8.47
N GLY A 180 6.97 1.04 8.10
CA GLY A 180 5.82 0.14 7.90
C GLY A 180 6.15 -1.32 8.24
N ARG A 181 6.92 -1.58 9.31
CA ARG A 181 7.15 -2.93 9.84
C ARG A 181 5.81 -3.60 10.16
N GLN A 182 5.79 -4.93 10.15
CA GLN A 182 4.57 -5.70 10.41
C GLN A 182 3.98 -5.32 11.78
N ARG A 183 2.69 -4.96 11.79
CA ARG A 183 1.90 -4.60 12.98
C ARG A 183 2.53 -3.53 13.88
N ILE A 184 3.39 -2.66 13.33
CA ILE A 184 4.24 -1.75 14.13
C ILE A 184 3.44 -0.86 15.09
N VAL A 185 2.26 -0.35 14.69
CA VAL A 185 1.43 0.49 15.57
C VAL A 185 0.85 -0.32 16.73
N ARG A 186 0.39 -1.56 16.49
CA ARG A 186 -0.12 -2.43 17.56
C ARG A 186 0.98 -2.83 18.53
N ARG A 187 2.15 -3.17 18.01
CA ARG A 187 3.33 -3.51 18.82
C ARG A 187 3.84 -2.32 19.62
N LEU A 188 3.77 -1.11 19.03
CA LEU A 188 4.08 0.13 19.76
C LEU A 188 3.10 0.33 20.92
N ALA A 189 1.81 0.14 20.68
CA ALA A 189 0.80 0.24 21.74
C ALA A 189 1.01 -0.83 22.82
N GLU A 190 1.26 -2.07 22.44
CA GLU A 190 1.56 -3.18 23.36
C GLU A 190 2.78 -2.86 24.24
N GLN A 191 3.87 -2.33 23.66
CA GLN A 191 5.09 -1.93 24.39
C GLN A 191 4.80 -0.80 25.40
N LEU A 192 3.84 0.05 25.11
CA LEU A 192 3.39 1.11 25.99
C LEU A 192 2.35 0.63 27.03
N GLY A 193 2.03 -0.66 27.09
CA GLY A 193 0.99 -1.19 27.98
C GLY A 193 -0.45 -0.80 27.57
N LEU A 194 -0.65 -0.41 26.32
CA LEU A 194 -1.94 -0.02 25.80
C LEU A 194 -2.66 -1.20 25.14
N LYS A 195 -3.91 -1.42 25.48
CA LYS A 195 -4.82 -2.36 24.81
C LYS A 195 -5.59 -1.63 23.72
N VAL A 196 -5.25 -1.89 22.44
CA VAL A 196 -5.87 -1.26 21.27
C VAL A 196 -7.26 -1.83 21.04
N GLU A 197 -8.28 -0.98 21.05
CA GLU A 197 -9.66 -1.33 20.66
C GLU A 197 -9.85 -1.26 19.16
N TRP A 198 -9.49 -0.13 18.55
CA TRP A 198 -9.60 0.09 17.13
C TRP A 198 -8.36 0.81 16.59
N LEU A 199 -8.07 0.56 15.31
CA LEU A 199 -6.93 1.15 14.61
C LEU A 199 -7.34 1.51 13.18
N HIS A 200 -7.16 2.79 12.84
CA HIS A 200 -7.59 3.36 11.58
C HIS A 200 -6.45 4.14 10.92
N ARG A 201 -6.09 3.82 9.68
CA ARG A 201 -5.10 4.61 8.94
C ARG A 201 -5.76 5.78 8.24
N VAL A 202 -5.40 7.01 8.62
CA VAL A 202 -6.02 8.24 8.10
C VAL A 202 -5.22 8.94 7.00
N ALA A 203 -3.90 8.65 6.91
CA ALA A 203 -3.06 9.21 5.84
C ALA A 203 -1.92 8.26 5.43
N TYR A 204 -1.48 8.39 4.17
CA TYR A 204 -0.33 7.71 3.60
C TYR A 204 0.41 8.66 2.64
N GLY A 205 1.62 9.11 3.02
CA GLY A 205 2.30 10.18 2.31
C GLY A 205 1.40 11.42 2.18
N PRO A 206 1.24 11.96 0.97
CA PRO A 206 0.41 13.13 0.73
C PRO A 206 -1.09 12.84 0.71
N VAL A 207 -1.50 11.57 0.64
CA VAL A 207 -2.91 11.19 0.50
C VAL A 207 -3.57 11.09 1.86
N ARG A 208 -4.69 11.78 2.02
CA ARG A 208 -5.53 11.73 3.22
C ARG A 208 -6.85 11.02 2.94
N LEU A 209 -7.35 10.29 3.93
CA LEU A 209 -8.65 9.61 3.85
C LEU A 209 -9.79 10.61 3.67
N GLY A 210 -9.77 11.69 4.45
CA GLY A 210 -10.82 12.71 4.44
C GLY A 210 -12.19 12.13 4.82
N LYS A 211 -13.22 12.54 4.08
CA LYS A 211 -14.61 12.12 4.29
C LYS A 211 -15.01 10.89 3.46
N LEU A 212 -14.04 10.11 2.93
CA LEU A 212 -14.35 8.91 2.15
C LEU A 212 -15.07 7.87 3.05
N PRO A 213 -16.32 7.47 2.75
CA PRO A 213 -17.05 6.54 3.57
C PRO A 213 -16.40 5.15 3.60
N GLU A 214 -16.63 4.39 4.66
CA GLU A 214 -16.11 3.03 4.80
C GLU A 214 -16.62 2.12 3.67
N GLY A 215 -15.75 1.26 3.18
CA GLY A 215 -16.01 0.38 2.04
C GLY A 215 -16.04 1.09 0.67
N ARG A 216 -15.94 2.42 0.63
CA ARG A 216 -15.94 3.19 -0.61
C ARG A 216 -14.52 3.48 -1.09
N HIS A 217 -14.38 3.67 -2.39
CA HIS A 217 -13.14 4.06 -3.04
C HIS A 217 -13.35 5.33 -3.88
N ARG A 218 -12.25 6.04 -4.14
CA ARG A 218 -12.19 7.16 -5.08
C ARG A 218 -10.91 7.12 -5.89
N ALA A 219 -10.90 7.75 -7.05
CA ALA A 219 -9.65 8.06 -7.73
C ALA A 219 -8.83 9.07 -6.91
N LEU A 220 -7.50 9.01 -7.01
CA LEU A 220 -6.66 10.08 -6.51
C LEU A 220 -6.80 11.32 -7.39
N THR A 221 -6.69 12.49 -6.78
CA THR A 221 -6.65 13.77 -7.51
C THR A 221 -5.32 13.92 -8.24
N ALA A 222 -5.29 14.76 -9.27
CA ALA A 222 -4.05 15.09 -9.97
C ALA A 222 -2.99 15.70 -9.01
N HIS A 223 -3.43 16.42 -7.99
CA HIS A 223 -2.54 16.98 -6.96
C HIS A 223 -1.89 15.85 -6.14
N GLU A 224 -2.67 14.91 -5.61
CA GLU A 224 -2.15 13.77 -4.84
C GLU A 224 -1.17 12.93 -5.66
N ILE A 225 -1.44 12.72 -6.95
CA ILE A 225 -0.53 11.99 -7.85
C ILE A 225 0.79 12.74 -8.03
N ARG A 226 0.76 14.04 -8.32
CA ARG A 226 1.98 14.86 -8.44
C ARG A 226 2.81 14.85 -7.14
N GLU A 227 2.15 14.95 -5.99
CA GLU A 227 2.86 14.89 -4.70
C GLU A 227 3.50 13.51 -4.46
N ILE A 228 2.84 12.42 -4.86
CA ILE A 228 3.44 11.07 -4.84
C ILE A 228 4.67 11.02 -5.75
N GLU A 229 4.61 11.60 -6.94
CA GLU A 229 5.73 11.65 -7.89
C GLU A 229 6.91 12.44 -7.33
N ARG A 230 6.65 13.57 -6.68
CA ARG A 230 7.69 14.41 -6.02
C ARG A 230 8.42 13.71 -4.88
N LEU A 231 7.76 12.84 -4.13
CA LEU A 231 8.41 12.06 -3.07
C LEU A 231 9.57 11.17 -3.60
N HIS A 232 9.68 11.03 -4.89
CA HIS A 232 10.61 10.10 -5.54
C HIS A 232 11.81 10.78 -6.22
N GLY A 233 11.88 12.13 -6.23
CA GLY A 233 12.87 12.89 -6.99
C GLY A 233 12.75 12.66 -8.51
N PRO A 234 13.46 13.43 -9.32
CA PRO A 234 13.59 13.11 -10.73
C PRO A 234 14.22 11.72 -10.90
N ALA A 235 13.71 10.95 -11.86
CA ALA A 235 14.19 9.62 -12.21
C ALA A 235 15.61 9.67 -12.76
#